data_75157c72869bbb507510ec9f5868a93e
#
_entry.id   75157c72869bbb507510ec9f5868a93e
#
_cell.length_a   1.000
_cell.length_b   1.000
_cell.length_c   1.000
_cell.angle_alpha   90.00
_cell.angle_beta   90.00
_cell.angle_gamma   90.00
#
_symmetry.space_group_name_H-M   'P 1'
#
loop_
_entity.id
_entity.type
_entity.pdbx_description
1 polymer ?
#
loop_
_entity_poly.entity_id
_entity_poly.type
_entity_poly.pdbx_seq_one_letter_code
_entity_poly.pdbx_strand_id
1 'polypeptide(L)'
;MKLKNFRLLTVVILGAIANINALAQIPAGYYDGLKGKKGAELKTAVHNIIKNAKVLDYGPGKGATWWGFYTTDNDNGYVIDRYSNNKVKFGSQGEVPGDMNIEHSFPKSWWGGTKTQAYKDLFNLMPSDSKANSSKSNYGMGVVTQTSGKGYYDNGCIKVGTGAQNKKYWQPSDKWRGDFSRAYMYMATAYQDYKWSGEQALISLQQGDYPTLKEWASQLYI
;
A
#
# COMPACT_ATOMS: atom_id res chain seq x y z
N MET A 1 3.49 -0.88 62.23
CA MET A 1 2.70 -1.41 61.10
C MET A 1 2.52 -0.28 60.06
N LYS A 2 3.34 -0.15 59.04
CA LYS A 2 3.15 0.77 57.87
C LYS A 2 4.40 0.85 56.96
N LEU A 3 4.98 -0.29 56.58
CA LEU A 3 6.10 -0.30 55.61
C LEU A 3 6.00 -1.40 54.53
N LYS A 4 4.89 -2.18 54.48
CA LYS A 4 4.72 -3.26 53.48
C LYS A 4 4.00 -2.84 52.18
N ASN A 5 3.29 -1.71 52.18
CA ASN A 5 2.48 -1.29 51.03
C ASN A 5 3.20 -0.39 50.01
N PHE A 6 4.38 0.12 50.37
CA PHE A 6 5.11 1.06 49.48
C PHE A 6 5.93 0.35 48.39
N ARG A 7 6.33 -0.92 48.65
CA ARG A 7 7.11 -1.70 47.64
C ARG A 7 6.27 -2.31 46.50
N LEU A 8 4.98 -2.48 46.76
CA LEU A 8 4.10 -3.08 45.73
C LEU A 8 3.67 -2.06 44.68
N LEU A 9 3.54 -0.77 45.08
CA LEU A 9 3.14 0.30 44.14
C LEU A 9 4.27 0.69 43.20
N THR A 10 5.53 0.59 43.62
CA THR A 10 6.70 0.92 42.79
C THR A 10 6.94 -0.12 41.69
N VAL A 11 6.62 -1.40 41.93
CA VAL A 11 6.77 -2.46 40.95
C VAL A 11 5.69 -2.39 39.85
N VAL A 12 4.47 -1.94 40.19
CA VAL A 12 3.38 -1.79 39.22
C VAL A 12 3.63 -0.58 38.30
N ILE A 13 4.23 0.49 38.79
CA ILE A 13 4.55 1.68 37.99
C ILE A 13 5.73 1.39 37.05
N LEU A 14 6.73 0.62 37.46
CA LEU A 14 7.86 0.22 36.61
C LEU A 14 7.44 -0.79 35.52
N GLY A 15 6.43 -1.65 35.80
CA GLY A 15 5.87 -2.57 34.80
C GLY A 15 5.01 -1.89 33.73
N ALA A 16 4.39 -0.74 34.04
CA ALA A 16 3.56 0.00 33.10
C ALA A 16 4.36 0.89 32.13
N ILE A 17 5.63 1.20 32.44
CA ILE A 17 6.49 2.02 31.57
C ILE A 17 7.22 1.18 30.52
N ALA A 18 7.27 -0.15 30.67
CA ALA A 18 7.99 -1.04 29.74
C ALA A 18 7.23 -1.34 28.43
N ASN A 19 6.01 -0.84 28.23
CA ASN A 19 5.22 -1.05 27.01
C ASN A 19 5.12 0.21 26.12
N ILE A 20 6.02 1.18 26.32
CA ILE A 20 6.04 2.38 25.47
C ILE A 20 7.01 2.14 24.31
N ASN A 21 6.44 1.85 23.14
CA ASN A 21 6.99 2.08 21.81
C ASN A 21 8.20 1.25 21.38
N ALA A 22 7.97 0.03 20.96
CA ALA A 22 8.73 -0.51 19.84
C ALA A 22 8.18 0.09 18.51
N LEU A 23 8.16 1.40 18.39
CA LEU A 23 8.18 2.02 17.06
C LEU A 23 9.51 1.58 16.45
N ALA A 24 9.45 0.89 15.30
CA ALA A 24 10.65 0.51 14.58
C ALA A 24 11.46 1.78 14.31
N GLN A 25 12.48 2.01 15.12
CA GLN A 25 13.32 3.19 15.01
C GLN A 25 14.16 3.02 13.75
N ILE A 26 14.08 3.98 12.84
CA ILE A 26 14.94 4.02 11.66
C ILE A 26 16.39 4.03 12.14
N PRO A 27 17.22 3.07 11.73
CA PRO A 27 18.63 3.02 12.16
C PRO A 27 19.35 4.33 11.86
N ALA A 28 20.24 4.74 12.76
CA ALA A 28 21.10 5.89 12.50
C ALA A 28 21.87 5.69 11.18
N GLY A 29 21.96 6.74 10.36
CA GLY A 29 22.65 6.68 9.07
C GLY A 29 21.86 6.01 7.94
N TYR A 30 20.64 5.51 8.18
CA TYR A 30 19.84 4.82 7.16
C TYR A 30 19.66 5.63 5.86
N TYR A 31 19.57 6.95 5.98
CA TYR A 31 19.40 7.87 4.86
C TYR A 31 20.65 8.64 4.46
N ASP A 32 21.80 8.40 5.08
CA ASP A 32 23.02 9.21 4.82
C ASP A 32 23.46 9.15 3.35
N GLY A 33 23.29 7.98 2.71
CA GLY A 33 23.58 7.78 1.29
C GLY A 33 22.71 8.58 0.32
N LEU A 34 21.66 9.27 0.80
CA LEU A 34 20.75 10.06 -0.04
C LEU A 34 21.12 11.54 -0.09
N LYS A 35 21.95 12.02 0.85
CA LYS A 35 22.28 13.44 0.99
C LYS A 35 22.88 14.01 -0.29
N GLY A 36 22.29 15.10 -0.79
CA GLY A 36 22.75 15.82 -1.97
C GLY A 36 22.36 15.20 -3.33
N LYS A 37 21.81 13.97 -3.33
CA LYS A 37 21.41 13.28 -4.54
C LYS A 37 20.07 13.80 -5.09
N LYS A 38 19.92 13.77 -6.43
CA LYS A 38 18.71 14.23 -7.14
C LYS A 38 18.40 13.31 -8.33
N GLY A 39 17.16 13.37 -8.83
CA GLY A 39 16.73 12.69 -10.05
C GLY A 39 17.04 11.19 -10.04
N ALA A 40 17.63 10.69 -11.11
CA ALA A 40 17.95 9.26 -11.27
C ALA A 40 18.96 8.75 -10.23
N GLU A 41 19.93 9.56 -9.83
CA GLU A 41 20.90 9.19 -8.80
C GLU A 41 20.20 8.98 -7.44
N LEU A 42 19.29 9.86 -7.05
CA LEU A 42 18.49 9.70 -5.85
C LEU A 42 17.62 8.45 -5.92
N LYS A 43 16.94 8.21 -7.05
CA LYS A 43 16.11 7.02 -7.24
C LYS A 43 16.93 5.75 -7.06
N THR A 44 18.11 5.65 -7.67
CA THR A 44 19.01 4.50 -7.54
C THR A 44 19.53 4.32 -6.10
N ALA A 45 19.84 5.42 -5.41
CA ALA A 45 20.26 5.36 -4.02
C ALA A 45 19.13 4.86 -3.09
N VAL A 46 17.91 5.32 -3.29
CA VAL A 46 16.72 4.81 -2.58
C VAL A 46 16.49 3.34 -2.89
N HIS A 47 16.53 2.94 -4.17
CA HIS A 47 16.42 1.54 -4.58
C HIS A 47 17.40 0.64 -3.81
N ASN A 48 18.68 1.04 -3.72
CA ASN A 48 19.69 0.25 -3.02
C ASN A 48 19.40 0.06 -1.52
N ILE A 49 18.64 0.96 -0.91
CA ILE A 49 18.19 0.83 0.48
C ILE A 49 17.02 -0.15 0.59
N ILE A 50 16.04 -0.07 -0.32
CA ILE A 50 14.75 -0.74 -0.15
C ILE A 50 14.60 -2.06 -0.93
N LYS A 51 15.47 -2.35 -1.92
CA LYS A 51 15.37 -3.52 -2.81
C LYS A 51 15.39 -4.89 -2.13
N ASN A 52 15.93 -4.95 -0.90
CA ASN A 52 16.06 -6.18 -0.12
C ASN A 52 15.05 -6.23 1.04
N ALA A 53 13.95 -5.49 0.97
CA ALA A 53 12.91 -5.54 1.98
C ALA A 53 12.38 -6.98 2.17
N LYS A 54 12.19 -7.37 3.42
CA LYS A 54 11.58 -8.67 3.74
C LYS A 54 10.11 -8.64 3.36
N VAL A 55 9.65 -9.68 2.69
CA VAL A 55 8.25 -9.85 2.32
C VAL A 55 7.66 -11.08 3.03
N LEU A 56 6.35 -11.06 3.22
CA LEU A 56 5.60 -12.19 3.77
C LEU A 56 5.24 -13.18 2.64
N ASP A 57 4.82 -14.39 3.00
CA ASP A 57 4.24 -15.29 2.01
C ASP A 57 2.88 -14.76 1.52
N TYR A 58 2.57 -15.05 0.25
CA TYR A 58 1.32 -14.58 -0.34
C TYR A 58 0.15 -15.48 0.05
N GLY A 59 -0.92 -14.88 0.54
CA GLY A 59 -2.16 -15.59 0.86
C GLY A 59 -2.54 -15.54 2.35
N PRO A 60 -3.40 -16.46 2.79
CA PRO A 60 -3.78 -16.63 4.18
C PRO A 60 -2.74 -17.42 4.98
N GLY A 61 -2.89 -17.40 6.31
CA GLY A 61 -2.09 -18.16 7.24
C GLY A 61 -1.06 -17.34 8.01
N LYS A 62 -0.44 -17.98 9.00
CA LYS A 62 0.58 -17.37 9.85
C LYS A 62 1.80 -16.96 9.03
N GLY A 63 2.21 -15.68 9.16
CA GLY A 63 3.35 -15.14 8.42
C GLY A 63 3.10 -14.83 6.95
N ALA A 64 1.85 -14.89 6.49
CA ALA A 64 1.44 -14.58 5.13
C ALA A 64 0.77 -13.19 5.03
N THR A 65 0.32 -12.81 3.83
CA THR A 65 -0.25 -11.48 3.55
C THR A 65 -1.40 -11.11 4.49
N TRP A 66 -2.38 -12.01 4.70
CA TRP A 66 -3.50 -11.73 5.59
C TRP A 66 -3.10 -11.63 7.07
N TRP A 67 -2.01 -12.28 7.45
CA TRP A 67 -1.40 -12.07 8.77
C TRP A 67 -0.86 -10.65 8.92
N GLY A 68 -0.21 -10.14 7.87
CA GLY A 68 0.30 -8.77 7.81
C GLY A 68 -0.84 -7.74 7.85
N PHE A 69 -1.86 -7.91 7.01
CA PHE A 69 -3.03 -7.01 6.94
C PHE A 69 -3.76 -6.89 8.28
N TYR A 70 -3.85 -7.98 9.05
CA TYR A 70 -4.42 -7.92 10.38
C TYR A 70 -3.70 -6.91 11.30
N THR A 71 -2.43 -6.64 11.04
CA THR A 71 -1.62 -5.68 11.80
C THR A 71 -1.60 -4.29 11.14
N THR A 72 -1.53 -4.22 9.80
CA THR A 72 -1.29 -2.97 9.07
C THR A 72 -2.57 -2.30 8.56
N ASP A 73 -3.61 -3.10 8.30
CA ASP A 73 -4.85 -2.65 7.66
C ASP A 73 -6.08 -2.94 8.52
N ASN A 74 -5.93 -2.78 9.84
CA ASN A 74 -6.97 -3.03 10.84
C ASN A 74 -7.31 -1.74 11.59
N ASP A 75 -8.55 -1.33 11.49
CA ASP A 75 -9.11 -0.24 12.28
C ASP A 75 -10.18 -0.78 13.23
N ASN A 76 -9.82 -0.92 14.51
CA ASN A 76 -10.72 -1.39 15.57
C ASN A 76 -11.45 -2.71 15.23
N GLY A 77 -10.74 -3.67 14.62
CA GLY A 77 -11.26 -4.97 14.22
C GLY A 77 -11.91 -5.00 12.84
N TYR A 78 -11.90 -3.89 12.11
CA TYR A 78 -12.40 -3.82 10.74
C TYR A 78 -11.25 -3.68 9.75
N VAL A 79 -11.43 -4.29 8.58
CA VAL A 79 -10.49 -4.18 7.47
C VAL A 79 -10.49 -2.74 6.93
N ILE A 80 -9.31 -2.16 6.77
CA ILE A 80 -9.15 -0.91 6.02
C ILE A 80 -9.15 -1.26 4.53
N ASP A 81 -10.33 -1.30 3.92
CA ASP A 81 -10.50 -1.45 2.48
C ASP A 81 -10.42 -0.08 1.80
N ARG A 82 -9.36 0.12 1.00
CA ARG A 82 -9.17 1.37 0.26
C ARG A 82 -9.91 1.41 -1.07
N TYR A 83 -10.57 0.31 -1.44
CA TYR A 83 -11.29 0.15 -2.72
C TYR A 83 -12.80 0.22 -2.58
N SER A 84 -13.33 0.07 -1.36
CA SER A 84 -14.77 0.17 -1.09
C SER A 84 -15.06 0.79 0.28
N ASN A 85 -16.33 1.15 0.49
CA ASN A 85 -16.84 1.60 1.78
C ASN A 85 -17.45 0.45 2.61
N ASN A 86 -17.28 -0.80 2.18
CA ASN A 86 -17.81 -1.96 2.87
C ASN A 86 -17.08 -2.17 4.20
N LYS A 87 -17.88 -2.35 5.26
CA LYS A 87 -17.34 -2.65 6.59
C LYS A 87 -17.23 -4.16 6.78
N VAL A 88 -16.06 -4.70 6.65
CA VAL A 88 -15.77 -6.12 6.86
C VAL A 88 -14.94 -6.29 8.12
N LYS A 89 -15.40 -7.15 9.04
CA LYS A 89 -14.64 -7.47 10.25
C LYS A 89 -13.57 -8.50 9.94
N PHE A 90 -12.38 -8.32 10.53
CA PHE A 90 -11.43 -9.42 10.62
C PHE A 90 -12.01 -10.56 11.47
N GLY A 91 -11.70 -11.79 11.08
CA GLY A 91 -11.77 -12.97 11.92
C GLY A 91 -10.49 -13.15 12.73
N SER A 92 -9.95 -14.36 12.77
CA SER A 92 -8.65 -14.63 13.38
C SER A 92 -7.52 -14.08 12.52
N GLN A 93 -6.40 -13.71 13.14
CA GLN A 93 -5.24 -13.22 12.43
C GLN A 93 -4.74 -14.22 11.39
N GLY A 94 -4.63 -13.80 10.14
CA GLY A 94 -4.21 -14.63 9.01
C GLY A 94 -5.35 -15.28 8.23
N GLU A 95 -6.61 -15.15 8.67
CA GLU A 95 -7.77 -15.58 7.89
C GLU A 95 -8.17 -14.52 6.86
N VAL A 96 -8.81 -14.97 5.78
CA VAL A 96 -9.43 -14.09 4.78
C VAL A 96 -10.78 -13.65 5.29
N PRO A 97 -11.05 -12.36 5.49
CA PRO A 97 -12.35 -11.90 5.96
C PRO A 97 -13.36 -11.83 4.80
N GLY A 98 -14.48 -12.55 4.91
CA GLY A 98 -15.57 -12.50 3.91
C GLY A 98 -15.08 -12.74 2.47
N ASP A 99 -15.67 -11.99 1.53
CA ASP A 99 -15.33 -12.06 0.09
C ASP A 99 -14.20 -11.11 -0.30
N MET A 100 -13.22 -10.92 0.57
CA MET A 100 -12.12 -10.01 0.28
C MET A 100 -11.00 -10.69 -0.50
N ASN A 101 -10.31 -9.91 -1.31
CA ASN A 101 -9.15 -10.29 -2.09
C ASN A 101 -7.88 -9.57 -1.63
N ILE A 102 -6.74 -10.13 -1.99
CA ILE A 102 -5.46 -9.43 -1.96
C ILE A 102 -5.30 -8.76 -3.32
N GLU A 103 -5.33 -7.43 -3.35
CA GLU A 103 -5.17 -6.66 -4.58
C GLU A 103 -3.74 -6.13 -4.72
N HIS A 104 -3.18 -6.29 -5.92
CA HIS A 104 -1.95 -5.64 -6.32
C HIS A 104 -2.29 -4.23 -6.83
N SER A 105 -2.10 -3.22 -6.03
CA SER A 105 -2.38 -1.82 -6.38
C SER A 105 -1.67 -1.43 -7.69
N PHE A 106 -0.37 -1.62 -7.75
CA PHE A 106 0.41 -1.62 -8.99
C PHE A 106 0.27 -3.01 -9.64
N PRO A 107 -0.39 -3.13 -10.79
CA PRO A 107 -0.84 -4.41 -11.33
C PRO A 107 0.29 -5.41 -11.58
N LYS A 108 0.14 -6.62 -11.07
CA LYS A 108 1.13 -7.69 -11.24
C LYS A 108 1.41 -8.05 -12.70
N SER A 109 0.44 -7.87 -13.58
CA SER A 109 0.62 -8.12 -15.02
C SER A 109 1.68 -7.22 -15.65
N TRP A 110 1.99 -6.09 -15.03
CA TRP A 110 2.95 -5.13 -15.56
C TRP A 110 4.41 -5.61 -15.45
N TRP A 111 4.71 -6.59 -14.58
CA TRP A 111 6.01 -7.30 -14.55
C TRP A 111 5.91 -8.76 -14.98
N GLY A 112 4.83 -9.14 -15.71
CA GLY A 112 4.62 -10.48 -16.19
C GLY A 112 3.94 -11.43 -15.21
N GLY A 113 3.45 -10.96 -14.08
CA GLY A 113 2.71 -11.75 -13.08
C GLY A 113 3.54 -12.79 -12.32
N THR A 114 4.86 -12.81 -12.52
CA THR A 114 5.77 -13.75 -11.85
C THR A 114 5.74 -13.56 -10.32
N LYS A 115 5.68 -14.66 -9.59
CA LYS A 115 5.63 -14.67 -8.11
C LYS A 115 7.01 -14.38 -7.49
N THR A 116 7.52 -13.20 -7.79
CA THR A 116 8.77 -12.66 -7.25
C THR A 116 8.54 -11.95 -5.90
N GLN A 117 9.56 -11.28 -5.39
CA GLN A 117 9.43 -10.42 -4.21
C GLN A 117 8.34 -9.36 -4.40
N ALA A 118 8.27 -8.71 -5.57
CA ALA A 118 7.25 -7.71 -5.91
C ALA A 118 5.81 -8.24 -5.77
N TYR A 119 5.60 -9.53 -6.03
CA TYR A 119 4.30 -10.18 -5.89
C TYR A 119 3.82 -10.28 -4.44
N LYS A 120 4.74 -10.31 -3.49
CA LYS A 120 4.49 -10.52 -2.06
C LYS A 120 4.63 -9.25 -1.22
N ASP A 121 4.98 -8.14 -1.84
CA ASP A 121 5.32 -6.92 -1.12
C ASP A 121 4.08 -6.19 -0.59
N LEU A 122 3.97 -6.07 0.73
CA LEU A 122 2.85 -5.41 1.40
C LEU A 122 2.69 -3.93 1.05
N PHE A 123 3.74 -3.23 0.61
CA PHE A 123 3.62 -1.85 0.15
C PHE A 123 2.83 -1.73 -1.16
N ASN A 124 2.64 -2.84 -1.87
CA ASN A 124 1.80 -2.92 -3.07
C ASN A 124 0.51 -3.70 -2.84
N LEU A 125 0.45 -4.54 -1.82
CA LEU A 125 -0.70 -5.38 -1.54
C LEU A 125 -1.67 -4.66 -0.61
N MET A 126 -2.95 -4.75 -0.92
CA MET A 126 -4.01 -4.16 -0.11
C MET A 126 -5.21 -5.11 -0.02
N PRO A 127 -5.88 -5.19 1.12
CA PRO A 127 -7.17 -5.87 1.18
C PRO A 127 -8.17 -5.10 0.32
N SER A 128 -8.98 -5.80 -0.44
CA SER A 128 -9.93 -5.20 -1.38
C SER A 128 -11.22 -6.00 -1.49
N ASP A 129 -12.32 -5.30 -1.55
CA ASP A 129 -13.59 -5.85 -2.03
C ASP A 129 -13.41 -6.52 -3.40
N SER A 130 -13.96 -7.73 -3.57
CA SER A 130 -13.78 -8.54 -4.78
C SER A 130 -14.31 -7.88 -6.04
N LYS A 131 -15.45 -7.16 -5.94
CA LYS A 131 -16.06 -6.48 -7.07
C LYS A 131 -15.26 -5.24 -7.47
N ALA A 132 -14.79 -4.48 -6.48
CA ALA A 132 -13.94 -3.32 -6.72
C ALA A 132 -12.61 -3.74 -7.39
N ASN A 133 -11.97 -4.81 -6.88
CA ASN A 133 -10.78 -5.40 -7.46
C ASN A 133 -11.01 -5.81 -8.94
N SER A 134 -12.08 -6.58 -9.20
CA SER A 134 -12.42 -7.01 -10.56
C SER A 134 -12.68 -5.83 -11.50
N SER A 135 -13.34 -4.78 -10.99
CA SER A 135 -13.64 -3.58 -11.78
C SER A 135 -12.38 -2.77 -12.09
N LYS A 136 -11.47 -2.63 -11.10
CA LYS A 136 -10.18 -1.96 -11.28
C LYS A 136 -9.32 -2.68 -12.33
N SER A 137 -9.33 -4.00 -12.34
CA SER A 137 -8.51 -4.78 -13.27
C SER A 137 -7.03 -4.35 -13.22
N ASN A 138 -6.36 -4.36 -14.36
CA ASN A 138 -4.98 -3.89 -14.52
C ASN A 138 -4.89 -2.48 -15.16
N TYR A 139 -5.92 -1.67 -15.04
CA TYR A 139 -5.89 -0.31 -15.56
C TYR A 139 -4.89 0.55 -14.79
N GLY A 140 -4.29 1.52 -15.50
CA GLY A 140 -3.46 2.55 -14.88
C GLY A 140 -4.27 3.44 -13.94
N MET A 141 -3.62 3.95 -12.92
CA MET A 141 -4.22 4.94 -12.02
C MET A 141 -4.18 6.32 -12.68
N GLY A 142 -5.32 7.01 -12.70
CA GLY A 142 -5.42 8.35 -13.30
C GLY A 142 -6.81 8.94 -13.11
N VAL A 143 -7.02 10.15 -13.65
CA VAL A 143 -8.29 10.84 -13.55
C VAL A 143 -9.30 10.26 -14.55
N VAL A 144 -10.46 9.85 -14.05
CA VAL A 144 -11.59 9.37 -14.85
C VAL A 144 -12.51 10.54 -15.14
N THR A 145 -12.66 10.87 -16.43
CA THR A 145 -13.56 11.97 -16.90
C THR A 145 -14.91 11.47 -17.39
N GLN A 146 -15.02 10.18 -17.72
CA GLN A 146 -16.30 9.53 -18.04
C GLN A 146 -17.15 9.37 -16.77
N THR A 147 -18.40 9.79 -16.84
CA THR A 147 -19.32 9.77 -15.68
C THR A 147 -20.46 8.75 -15.80
N SER A 148 -20.52 8.01 -16.91
CA SER A 148 -21.57 7.01 -17.17
C SER A 148 -21.23 6.13 -18.37
N GLY A 149 -22.07 5.14 -18.64
CA GLY A 149 -22.00 4.29 -19.84
C GLY A 149 -21.23 2.99 -19.66
N LYS A 150 -21.06 2.27 -20.77
CA LYS A 150 -20.45 0.94 -20.75
C LYS A 150 -19.00 0.99 -20.23
N GLY A 151 -18.72 0.18 -19.21
CA GLY A 151 -17.38 0.07 -18.61
C GLY A 151 -17.03 1.19 -17.62
N TYR A 152 -18.00 2.04 -17.28
CA TYR A 152 -17.89 2.92 -16.12
C TYR A 152 -18.29 2.16 -14.86
N TYR A 153 -17.53 2.37 -13.80
CA TYR A 153 -17.81 1.85 -12.46
C TYR A 153 -17.50 2.94 -11.44
N ASP A 154 -18.38 3.09 -10.46
CA ASP A 154 -18.18 4.01 -9.35
C ASP A 154 -18.90 3.41 -8.12
N ASN A 155 -18.17 3.23 -7.03
CA ASN A 155 -18.71 2.76 -5.75
C ASN A 155 -18.51 3.79 -4.62
N GLY A 156 -18.17 5.02 -4.97
CA GLY A 156 -17.85 6.08 -4.02
C GLY A 156 -16.42 6.03 -3.44
N CYS A 157 -15.70 4.92 -3.64
CA CYS A 157 -14.29 4.76 -3.23
C CYS A 157 -13.33 4.73 -4.41
N ILE A 158 -13.72 4.04 -5.47
CA ILE A 158 -12.98 4.03 -6.72
C ILE A 158 -13.90 4.31 -7.90
N LYS A 159 -13.33 4.88 -8.94
CA LYS A 159 -13.96 5.00 -10.26
C LYS A 159 -13.14 4.25 -11.29
N VAL A 160 -13.81 3.66 -12.27
CA VAL A 160 -13.17 3.08 -13.45
C VAL A 160 -13.87 3.61 -14.68
N GLY A 161 -13.14 4.10 -15.65
CA GLY A 161 -13.72 4.68 -16.85
C GLY A 161 -12.65 5.26 -17.76
N THR A 162 -13.10 6.04 -18.73
CA THR A 162 -12.23 6.73 -19.68
C THR A 162 -11.74 8.05 -19.11
N GLY A 163 -10.49 8.36 -19.32
CA GLY A 163 -9.84 9.61 -18.93
C GLY A 163 -9.00 10.21 -20.05
N ALA A 164 -7.85 10.78 -19.72
CA ALA A 164 -6.96 11.41 -20.66
C ALA A 164 -6.63 10.50 -21.87
N GLN A 165 -6.45 11.10 -23.04
CA GLN A 165 -6.13 10.39 -24.29
C GLN A 165 -7.14 9.28 -24.67
N ASN A 166 -8.38 9.35 -24.17
CA ASN A 166 -9.41 8.34 -24.39
C ASN A 166 -8.99 6.92 -23.90
N LYS A 167 -8.13 6.84 -22.89
CA LYS A 167 -7.67 5.57 -22.28
C LYS A 167 -8.47 5.23 -21.05
N LYS A 168 -8.50 3.95 -20.68
CA LYS A 168 -9.12 3.49 -19.45
C LYS A 168 -8.17 3.65 -18.27
N TYR A 169 -8.73 4.20 -17.19
CA TYR A 169 -8.08 4.37 -15.90
C TYR A 169 -8.97 3.88 -14.78
N TRP A 170 -8.35 3.67 -13.64
CA TRP A 170 -9.05 3.66 -12.37
C TRP A 170 -8.59 4.86 -11.55
N GLN A 171 -9.50 5.46 -10.79
CA GLN A 171 -9.26 6.60 -9.94
C GLN A 171 -9.66 6.28 -8.51
N PRO A 172 -8.75 6.34 -7.53
CA PRO A 172 -9.08 6.22 -6.13
C PRO A 172 -9.84 7.46 -5.62
N SER A 173 -10.54 7.32 -4.50
CA SER A 173 -11.10 8.47 -3.79
C SER A 173 -10.00 9.41 -3.30
N ASP A 174 -10.39 10.65 -3.03
CA ASP A 174 -9.48 11.70 -2.52
C ASP A 174 -8.80 11.27 -1.22
N LYS A 175 -9.49 10.49 -0.40
CA LYS A 175 -8.97 9.95 0.85
C LYS A 175 -7.73 9.09 0.66
N TRP A 176 -7.67 8.27 -0.40
CA TRP A 176 -6.66 7.22 -0.57
C TRP A 176 -5.70 7.45 -1.72
N ARG A 177 -5.93 8.46 -2.56
CA ARG A 177 -5.12 8.69 -3.77
C ARG A 177 -3.63 8.92 -3.47
N GLY A 178 -3.32 9.54 -2.32
CA GLY A 178 -1.94 9.73 -1.89
C GLY A 178 -1.24 8.42 -1.57
N ASP A 179 -1.91 7.50 -0.86
CA ASP A 179 -1.36 6.19 -0.50
C ASP A 179 -1.09 5.35 -1.73
N PHE A 180 -2.04 5.29 -2.65
CA PHE A 180 -1.87 4.57 -3.91
C PHE A 180 -0.74 5.15 -4.76
N SER A 181 -0.64 6.47 -4.84
CA SER A 181 0.44 7.12 -5.60
C SER A 181 1.82 6.82 -5.02
N ARG A 182 1.94 6.84 -3.69
CA ARG A 182 3.19 6.44 -3.01
C ARG A 182 3.52 4.98 -3.23
N ALA A 183 2.52 4.06 -3.20
CA ALA A 183 2.72 2.65 -3.53
C ALA A 183 3.26 2.47 -4.95
N TYR A 184 2.71 3.21 -5.94
CA TYR A 184 3.20 3.19 -7.32
C TYR A 184 4.65 3.68 -7.42
N MET A 185 5.00 4.78 -6.77
CA MET A 185 6.37 5.30 -6.75
C MET A 185 7.33 4.34 -6.05
N TYR A 186 6.88 3.72 -4.96
CA TYR A 186 7.64 2.69 -4.27
C TYR A 186 7.96 1.50 -5.20
N MET A 187 6.94 0.94 -5.86
CA MET A 187 7.14 -0.20 -6.78
C MET A 187 8.08 0.14 -7.92
N ALA A 188 7.92 1.31 -8.55
CA ALA A 188 8.78 1.78 -9.62
C ALA A 188 10.23 2.04 -9.18
N THR A 189 10.47 2.18 -7.89
CA THR A 189 11.80 2.39 -7.30
C THR A 189 12.39 1.10 -6.75
N ALA A 190 11.65 0.38 -5.90
CA ALA A 190 12.13 -0.85 -5.27
C ALA A 190 12.45 -1.95 -6.29
N TYR A 191 11.71 -1.97 -7.39
CA TYR A 191 11.81 -2.98 -8.44
C TYR A 191 12.22 -2.37 -9.79
N GLN A 192 13.02 -1.31 -9.79
CA GLN A 192 13.44 -0.62 -11.00
C GLN A 192 14.22 -1.51 -12.00
N ASP A 193 14.82 -2.59 -11.52
CA ASP A 193 15.58 -3.54 -12.35
C ASP A 193 14.70 -4.60 -13.03
N TYR A 194 13.39 -4.61 -12.75
CA TYR A 194 12.48 -5.53 -13.40
C TYR A 194 12.22 -5.12 -14.84
N LYS A 195 12.12 -6.11 -15.72
CA LYS A 195 11.61 -5.90 -17.07
C LYS A 195 10.09 -5.73 -16.99
N TRP A 196 9.64 -4.50 -17.08
CA TRP A 196 8.23 -4.16 -17.15
C TRP A 196 7.71 -4.55 -18.53
N SER A 197 6.82 -5.54 -18.62
CA SER A 197 6.28 -6.07 -19.88
C SER A 197 5.17 -5.19 -20.49
N GLY A 198 4.94 -4.02 -19.95
CA GLY A 198 3.96 -3.08 -20.49
C GLY A 198 4.57 -1.71 -20.61
N GLU A 199 4.76 -1.23 -21.82
CA GLU A 199 4.93 0.21 -22.10
C GLU A 199 3.92 1.05 -21.33
N GLN A 200 2.73 0.52 -21.01
CA GLN A 200 1.66 1.21 -20.32
C GLN A 200 2.02 1.62 -18.88
N ALA A 201 2.81 0.83 -18.14
CA ALA A 201 3.23 1.22 -16.80
C ALA A 201 4.22 2.39 -16.83
N LEU A 202 5.16 2.35 -17.77
CA LEU A 202 6.10 3.45 -18.00
C LEU A 202 5.41 4.65 -18.65
N ILE A 203 4.43 4.42 -19.53
CA ILE A 203 3.67 5.46 -20.21
C ILE A 203 2.72 6.17 -19.25
N SER A 204 2.04 5.46 -18.35
CA SER A 204 1.23 6.10 -17.31
C SER A 204 2.09 6.94 -16.36
N LEU A 205 3.29 6.48 -16.05
CA LEU A 205 4.23 7.22 -15.22
C LEU A 205 4.97 8.35 -15.96
N GLN A 206 5.07 8.29 -17.30
CA GLN A 206 5.86 9.24 -18.10
C GLN A 206 5.03 10.22 -18.92
N GLN A 207 3.83 9.88 -19.37
CA GLN A 207 3.15 10.65 -20.43
C GLN A 207 1.88 11.42 -20.05
N GLY A 208 1.31 11.25 -18.90
CA GLY A 208 0.07 11.99 -18.61
C GLY A 208 -0.24 12.10 -17.13
N ASP A 209 -0.12 11.01 -16.43
CA ASP A 209 -0.57 10.93 -15.05
C ASP A 209 0.57 11.09 -14.03
N TYR A 210 1.83 11.12 -14.47
CA TYR A 210 2.95 11.31 -13.54
C TYR A 210 2.88 12.63 -12.75
N PRO A 211 2.56 13.77 -13.37
CA PRO A 211 2.31 15.00 -12.62
C PRO A 211 1.17 14.84 -11.61
N THR A 212 0.06 14.21 -12.00
CA THR A 212 -1.07 13.92 -11.12
C THR A 212 -0.69 12.97 -9.99
N LEU A 213 0.04 11.88 -10.27
CA LEU A 213 0.53 10.96 -9.26
C LEU A 213 1.47 11.63 -8.28
N LYS A 214 2.35 12.52 -8.76
CA LYS A 214 3.26 13.31 -7.93
C LYS A 214 2.48 14.26 -7.01
N GLU A 215 1.48 14.93 -7.53
CA GLU A 215 0.59 15.80 -6.76
C GLU A 215 -0.15 14.98 -5.69
N TRP A 216 -0.77 13.87 -6.07
CA TRP A 216 -1.46 13.00 -5.13
C TRP A 216 -0.53 12.42 -4.06
N ALA A 217 0.67 11.99 -4.45
CA ALA A 217 1.65 11.44 -3.50
C ALA A 217 2.13 12.48 -2.47
N SER A 218 2.07 13.76 -2.80
CA SER A 218 2.43 14.85 -1.87
C SER A 218 1.35 15.11 -0.82
N GLN A 219 0.13 14.61 -1.03
CA GLN A 219 -0.95 14.75 -0.06
C GLN A 219 -0.72 13.79 1.11
N LEU A 220 -0.53 14.37 2.26
CA LEU A 220 -0.51 13.62 3.51
C LEU A 220 -1.94 13.35 3.92
N TYR A 221 -2.23 12.11 4.24
CA TYR A 221 -3.45 11.78 4.99
C TYR A 221 -3.20 12.17 6.45
N ILE A 222 -3.93 13.17 6.92
CA ILE A 222 -3.96 13.60 8.31
C ILE A 222 -5.17 12.96 8.98
#